data_fab137216fbb8a195bdc7feaae2d104e
#
_entry.id   fab137216fbb8a195bdc7feaae2d104e
#
_cell.length_a   1.000
_cell.length_b   1.000
_cell.length_c   1.000
_cell.angle_alpha   90.00
_cell.angle_beta   90.00
_cell.angle_gamma   90.00
#
_symmetry.space_group_name_H-M   'P 1'
#
loop_
_entity.id
_entity.type
_entity.pdbx_description
1 polymer ?
#
loop_
_entity_poly.entity_id
_entity_poly.type
_entity_poly.pdbx_seq_one_letter_code
_entity_poly.pdbx_strand_id
1 'polypeptide(L)'
;MCCLFGLMDCRGYFGAKKKAHILSLLASECEERGTDATGIAYCTNGHLNIYKRPAAAHELRFRIPGDSRVIMGHTRMATQGNAVRNRNNHPFTGNAAGGKFALAHNGILYNDRLLRCTNGLPRTKIETDSYIAVQLIEQKKVLDFSSLKYMAEQVEGTFAFTVLDEHENLWNL
;
A
#
# COMPACT_ATOMS: atom_id res chain seq x y z
N MET A 1 -15.51 -1.33 -3.65
CA MET A 1 -14.21 -2.02 -3.85
C MET A 1 -13.12 -0.96 -3.97
N CYS A 2 -11.93 -1.21 -3.45
CA CYS A 2 -10.79 -0.30 -3.53
C CYS A 2 -10.21 -0.20 -4.96
N CYS A 3 -9.28 0.73 -5.19
CA CYS A 3 -8.51 0.83 -6.41
C CYS A 3 -7.01 1.00 -6.10
N LEU A 4 -6.17 0.34 -6.89
CA LEU A 4 -4.72 0.54 -6.91
C LEU A 4 -4.35 1.39 -8.12
N PHE A 5 -3.44 2.33 -7.95
CA PHE A 5 -2.89 3.15 -9.03
C PHE A 5 -1.40 3.44 -8.76
N GLY A 6 -0.70 3.94 -9.77
CA GLY A 6 0.71 4.27 -9.58
C GLY A 6 1.34 4.90 -10.80
N LEU A 7 2.59 5.31 -10.63
CA LEU A 7 3.41 5.89 -11.68
C LEU A 7 4.84 5.35 -11.57
N MET A 8 5.37 4.87 -12.68
CA MET A 8 6.79 4.52 -12.82
C MET A 8 7.44 5.45 -13.84
N ASP A 9 8.38 6.28 -13.39
CA ASP A 9 9.19 7.18 -14.21
C ASP A 9 10.64 6.71 -14.22
N CYS A 10 10.89 5.54 -14.84
CA CYS A 10 12.18 4.85 -14.83
C CYS A 10 13.36 5.72 -15.31
N ARG A 11 13.10 6.68 -16.19
CA ARG A 11 14.12 7.57 -16.74
C ARG A 11 14.18 8.94 -16.08
N GLY A 12 13.26 9.24 -15.16
CA GLY A 12 13.20 10.54 -14.48
C GLY A 12 12.83 11.72 -15.39
N TYR A 13 11.98 11.47 -16.40
CA TYR A 13 11.55 12.53 -17.33
C TYR A 13 10.58 13.54 -16.73
N PHE A 14 9.87 13.15 -15.68
CA PHE A 14 8.82 13.98 -15.11
C PHE A 14 9.31 14.73 -13.88
N GLY A 15 9.24 16.06 -13.92
CA GLY A 15 9.44 16.88 -12.74
C GLY A 15 8.29 16.72 -11.72
N ALA A 16 8.52 17.18 -10.49
CA ALA A 16 7.60 17.07 -9.35
C ALA A 16 6.15 17.50 -9.67
N LYS A 17 5.96 18.63 -10.35
CA LYS A 17 4.63 19.13 -10.75
C LYS A 17 3.89 18.18 -11.69
N LYS A 18 4.60 17.60 -12.68
CA LYS A 18 3.99 16.67 -13.65
C LYS A 18 3.60 15.36 -12.97
N LYS A 19 4.47 14.83 -12.11
CA LYS A 19 4.17 13.62 -11.30
C LYS A 19 2.93 13.84 -10.44
N ALA A 20 2.89 14.93 -9.69
CA ALA A 20 1.75 15.27 -8.85
C ALA A 20 0.43 15.40 -9.65
N HIS A 21 0.49 16.02 -10.83
CA HIS A 21 -0.67 16.16 -11.72
C HIS A 21 -1.17 14.79 -12.21
N ILE A 22 -0.26 13.94 -12.72
CA ILE A 22 -0.62 12.58 -13.19
C ILE A 22 -1.25 11.77 -12.06
N LEU A 23 -0.64 11.79 -10.87
CA LEU A 23 -1.16 11.04 -9.72
C LEU A 23 -2.52 11.56 -9.25
N SER A 24 -2.76 12.87 -9.30
CA SER A 24 -4.06 13.44 -8.96
C SER A 24 -5.14 12.99 -9.95
N LEU A 25 -4.84 12.95 -11.24
CA LEU A 25 -5.77 12.44 -12.25
C LEU A 25 -6.09 10.96 -12.01
N LEU A 26 -5.04 10.11 -11.85
CA LEU A 26 -5.22 8.67 -11.60
C LEU A 26 -6.02 8.42 -10.32
N ALA A 27 -5.73 9.15 -9.26
CA ALA A 27 -6.44 9.01 -7.98
C ALA A 27 -7.90 9.43 -8.09
N SER A 28 -8.22 10.52 -8.82
CA SER A 28 -9.60 10.95 -9.07
C SER A 28 -10.37 9.91 -9.88
N GLU A 29 -9.80 9.34 -10.93
CA GLU A 29 -10.44 8.26 -11.68
C GLU A 29 -10.70 7.02 -10.82
N CYS A 30 -9.79 6.73 -9.89
CA CYS A 30 -9.94 5.62 -8.94
C CYS A 30 -11.03 5.85 -7.87
N GLU A 31 -11.54 7.06 -7.71
CA GLU A 31 -12.62 7.37 -6.75
C GLU A 31 -13.94 6.66 -7.06
N GLU A 32 -14.20 6.32 -8.30
CA GLU A 32 -15.37 5.49 -8.66
C GLU A 32 -15.42 4.19 -7.85
N ARG A 33 -14.28 3.74 -7.31
CA ARG A 33 -14.15 2.52 -6.54
C ARG A 33 -13.99 2.72 -5.03
N GLY A 34 -13.82 3.97 -4.58
CA GLY A 34 -13.72 4.25 -3.15
C GLY A 34 -13.27 5.67 -2.82
N THR A 35 -14.01 6.31 -1.93
CA THR A 35 -13.80 7.70 -1.49
C THR A 35 -13.52 7.83 0.00
N ASP A 36 -13.50 6.74 0.77
CA ASP A 36 -13.37 6.79 2.23
C ASP A 36 -11.97 7.20 2.70
N ALA A 37 -10.95 6.88 1.91
CA ALA A 37 -9.58 7.29 2.17
C ALA A 37 -8.71 7.16 0.92
N THR A 38 -7.68 7.99 0.86
CA THR A 38 -6.68 7.95 -0.22
C THR A 38 -5.28 7.99 0.37
N GLY A 39 -4.38 7.20 -0.22
CA GLY A 39 -2.99 7.18 0.20
C GLY A 39 -2.03 6.84 -0.93
N ILE A 40 -0.79 7.29 -0.79
CA ILE A 40 0.32 7.01 -1.68
C ILE A 40 1.57 6.63 -0.90
N ALA A 41 2.44 5.84 -1.52
CA ALA A 41 3.81 5.61 -1.06
C ALA A 41 4.79 5.89 -2.19
N TYR A 42 5.94 6.45 -1.84
CA TYR A 42 7.02 6.80 -2.75
C TYR A 42 8.36 6.87 -2.01
N CYS A 43 9.46 6.75 -2.74
CA CYS A 43 10.80 6.93 -2.19
C CYS A 43 11.36 8.29 -2.57
N THR A 44 12.10 8.90 -1.67
CA THR A 44 12.91 10.08 -1.90
C THR A 44 14.14 10.05 -0.99
N ASN A 45 15.31 10.42 -1.52
CA ASN A 45 16.58 10.37 -0.79
C ASN A 45 16.84 8.99 -0.12
N GLY A 46 16.44 7.89 -0.76
CA GLY A 46 16.63 6.53 -0.24
C GLY A 46 15.69 6.16 0.91
N HIS A 47 14.64 6.92 1.17
CA HIS A 47 13.67 6.65 2.23
C HIS A 47 12.26 6.50 1.70
N LEU A 48 11.57 5.48 2.19
CA LEU A 48 10.14 5.27 1.91
C LEU A 48 9.29 6.27 2.68
N ASN A 49 8.42 6.94 1.97
CA ASN A 49 7.46 7.89 2.51
C ASN A 49 6.03 7.45 2.22
N ILE A 50 5.14 7.58 3.20
CA ILE A 50 3.72 7.30 3.04
C ILE A 50 2.93 8.55 3.42
N TYR A 51 2.09 8.99 2.50
CA TYR A 51 1.09 10.02 2.75
C TYR A 51 -0.29 9.42 2.54
N LYS A 52 -1.14 9.45 3.57
CA LYS A 52 -2.53 8.95 3.50
C LYS A 52 -3.45 9.76 4.39
N ARG A 53 -4.71 9.88 3.95
CA ARG A 53 -5.76 10.62 4.65
C ARG A 53 -7.10 9.90 4.53
N PRO A 54 -7.98 10.00 5.54
CA PRO A 54 -9.37 9.56 5.45
C PRO A 54 -10.19 10.62 4.69
N ALA A 55 -9.94 10.74 3.39
CA ALA A 55 -10.53 11.71 2.50
C ALA A 55 -10.51 11.19 1.06
N ALA A 56 -11.44 11.65 0.25
CA ALA A 56 -11.49 11.39 -1.17
C ALA A 56 -10.28 11.99 -1.90
N ALA A 57 -9.88 11.43 -3.03
CA ALA A 57 -8.67 11.86 -3.71
C ALA A 57 -8.75 13.29 -4.25
N HIS A 58 -9.92 13.74 -4.71
CA HIS A 58 -10.13 15.11 -5.21
C HIS A 58 -9.93 16.19 -4.12
N GLU A 59 -10.07 15.81 -2.84
CA GLU A 59 -9.83 16.70 -1.70
C GLU A 59 -8.33 16.84 -1.38
N LEU A 60 -7.48 15.97 -1.94
CA LEU A 60 -6.07 15.90 -1.60
C LEU A 60 -5.19 16.59 -2.65
N ARG A 61 -4.06 17.09 -2.18
CA ARG A 61 -3.00 17.61 -3.04
C ARG A 61 -1.72 16.83 -2.81
N PHE A 62 -1.32 16.05 -3.79
CA PHE A 62 -0.08 15.30 -3.73
C PHE A 62 1.12 16.23 -3.92
N ARG A 63 2.12 16.06 -3.06
CA ARG A 63 3.43 16.71 -3.19
C ARG A 63 4.46 15.61 -3.37
N ILE A 64 4.92 15.42 -4.60
CA ILE A 64 5.86 14.36 -4.95
C ILE A 64 7.21 14.99 -5.26
N PRO A 65 8.29 14.58 -4.59
CA PRO A 65 9.64 15.00 -4.94
C PRO A 65 10.02 14.57 -6.37
N GLY A 66 10.88 15.36 -7.02
CA GLY A 66 11.28 15.10 -8.40
C GLY A 66 12.12 13.82 -8.56
N ASP A 67 12.83 13.41 -7.53
CA ASP A 67 13.67 12.21 -7.47
C ASP A 67 12.88 10.91 -7.30
N SER A 68 11.63 10.96 -6.85
CA SER A 68 10.77 9.76 -6.70
C SER A 68 10.47 9.17 -8.08
N ARG A 69 10.91 7.94 -8.33
CA ARG A 69 10.74 7.27 -9.63
C ARG A 69 9.57 6.30 -9.66
N VAL A 70 9.29 5.68 -8.52
CA VAL A 70 8.19 4.72 -8.36
C VAL A 70 7.26 5.21 -7.28
N ILE A 71 5.99 5.34 -7.62
CA ILE A 71 4.93 5.79 -6.70
C ILE A 71 3.78 4.80 -6.82
N MET A 72 3.32 4.27 -5.69
CA MET A 72 2.11 3.47 -5.61
C MET A 72 1.02 4.25 -4.87
N GLY A 73 -0.23 4.00 -5.21
CA GLY A 73 -1.38 4.66 -4.60
C GLY A 73 -2.58 3.74 -4.43
N HIS A 74 -3.49 4.17 -3.57
CA HIS A 74 -4.69 3.43 -3.23
C HIS A 74 -5.84 4.37 -2.88
N THR A 75 -7.03 4.13 -3.45
CA THR A 75 -8.30 4.68 -2.98
C THR A 75 -9.11 3.58 -2.30
N ARG A 76 -9.69 3.91 -1.15
CA ARG A 76 -10.32 2.93 -0.27
C ARG A 76 -11.84 3.07 -0.27
N MET A 77 -12.52 1.93 -0.42
CA MET A 77 -13.87 1.71 0.08
C MET A 77 -13.77 0.75 1.28
N ALA A 78 -14.10 1.21 2.45
CA ALA A 78 -13.90 0.45 3.68
C ALA A 78 -14.91 -0.69 3.80
N THR A 79 -14.43 -1.91 3.76
CA THR A 79 -15.21 -3.14 4.04
C THR A 79 -14.98 -3.64 5.45
N GLN A 80 -13.76 -3.46 5.99
CA GLN A 80 -13.36 -3.84 7.34
C GLN A 80 -12.45 -2.77 7.95
N GLY A 81 -12.69 -2.43 9.22
CA GLY A 81 -11.98 -1.37 9.93
C GLY A 81 -12.46 0.04 9.56
N ASN A 82 -12.50 0.92 10.54
CA ASN A 82 -12.99 2.30 10.38
C ASN A 82 -11.97 3.16 9.60
N ALA A 83 -12.37 3.74 8.45
CA ALA A 83 -11.53 4.58 7.61
C ALA A 83 -11.12 5.90 8.27
N VAL A 84 -11.92 6.45 9.18
CA VAL A 84 -11.57 7.66 9.95
C VAL A 84 -10.27 7.47 10.75
N ARG A 85 -10.00 6.23 11.17
CA ARG A 85 -8.74 5.88 11.81
C ARG A 85 -7.67 5.65 10.76
N ASN A 86 -6.86 6.66 10.48
CA ASN A 86 -5.89 6.65 9.39
C ASN A 86 -4.92 5.45 9.40
N ARG A 87 -4.69 4.80 10.55
CA ARG A 87 -3.92 3.55 10.64
C ARG A 87 -4.52 2.38 9.86
N ASN A 88 -5.85 2.42 9.63
CA ASN A 88 -6.58 1.40 8.88
C ASN A 88 -6.54 1.62 7.36
N ASN A 89 -5.95 2.73 6.89
CA ASN A 89 -5.92 3.08 5.48
C ASN A 89 -4.60 2.66 4.83
N HIS A 90 -4.69 2.31 3.55
CA HIS A 90 -3.52 1.96 2.73
C HIS A 90 -2.77 3.21 2.25
N PRO A 91 -1.48 3.05 1.91
CA PRO A 91 -0.64 1.88 2.11
C PRO A 91 -0.28 1.66 3.58
N PHE A 92 0.01 0.39 3.94
CA PHE A 92 0.56 0.04 5.25
C PHE A 92 2.08 -0.01 5.18
N THR A 93 2.74 0.38 6.28
CA THR A 93 4.18 0.20 6.44
C THR A 93 4.46 -1.17 7.04
N GLY A 94 5.43 -1.89 6.48
CA GLY A 94 6.06 -3.07 7.06
C GLY A 94 7.59 -2.88 7.12
N ASN A 95 8.26 -3.78 7.84
CA ASN A 95 9.70 -3.79 8.02
C ASN A 95 10.28 -5.15 7.64
N ALA A 96 11.42 -5.11 6.94
CA ALA A 96 12.20 -6.30 6.58
C ALA A 96 13.69 -6.01 6.79
N ALA A 97 14.56 -7.00 6.68
CA ALA A 97 15.99 -6.83 6.86
C ALA A 97 16.63 -5.82 5.89
N GLY A 98 16.05 -5.64 4.71
CA GLY A 98 16.50 -4.67 3.71
C GLY A 98 15.92 -3.25 3.87
N GLY A 99 15.13 -2.98 4.93
CA GLY A 99 14.49 -1.69 5.14
C GLY A 99 12.97 -1.77 5.24
N LYS A 100 12.31 -0.63 5.07
CA LYS A 100 10.85 -0.54 5.10
C LYS A 100 10.24 -0.88 3.76
N PHE A 101 8.99 -1.33 3.80
CA PHE A 101 8.16 -1.46 2.61
C PHE A 101 6.75 -0.92 2.85
N ALA A 102 6.09 -0.53 1.78
CA ALA A 102 4.68 -0.17 1.76
C ALA A 102 3.88 -1.26 1.06
N LEU A 103 2.70 -1.60 1.58
CA LEU A 103 1.78 -2.57 0.97
C LEU A 103 0.40 -1.96 0.83
N ALA A 104 -0.18 -2.08 -0.36
CA ALA A 104 -1.59 -1.80 -0.61
C ALA A 104 -2.29 -3.02 -1.17
N HIS A 105 -3.59 -3.16 -0.87
CA HIS A 105 -4.41 -4.31 -1.22
C HIS A 105 -5.77 -3.87 -1.75
N ASN A 106 -6.16 -4.44 -2.87
CA ASN A 106 -7.52 -4.41 -3.38
C ASN A 106 -8.09 -5.83 -3.39
N GLY A 107 -9.10 -6.06 -2.55
CA GLY A 107 -9.72 -7.36 -2.38
C GLY A 107 -10.28 -7.54 -0.97
N ILE A 108 -10.58 -8.78 -0.60
CA ILE A 108 -11.07 -9.18 0.71
C ILE A 108 -10.41 -10.50 1.09
N LEU A 109 -9.78 -10.55 2.28
CA LEU A 109 -9.21 -11.76 2.86
C LEU A 109 -10.14 -12.32 3.92
N TYR A 110 -10.45 -13.61 3.83
CA TYR A 110 -11.44 -14.26 4.69
C TYR A 110 -10.83 -14.90 5.93
N ASN A 111 -9.55 -15.27 5.89
CA ASN A 111 -8.88 -16.03 6.94
C ASN A 111 -7.94 -15.19 7.82
N ASP A 112 -8.02 -13.85 7.79
CA ASP A 112 -7.14 -12.95 8.56
C ASP A 112 -7.15 -13.24 10.06
N ARG A 113 -8.33 -13.52 10.63
CA ARG A 113 -8.48 -13.86 12.05
C ARG A 113 -7.84 -15.18 12.40
N LEU A 114 -8.02 -16.20 11.55
CA LEU A 114 -7.41 -17.50 11.73
C LEU A 114 -5.88 -17.40 11.71
N LEU A 115 -5.33 -16.74 10.69
CA LEU A 115 -3.89 -16.55 10.54
C LEU A 115 -3.26 -15.80 11.73
N ARG A 116 -3.95 -14.81 12.29
CA ARG A 116 -3.47 -14.11 13.50
C ARG A 116 -3.29 -15.07 14.69
N CYS A 117 -4.21 -16.03 14.84
CA CYS A 117 -4.17 -16.98 15.93
C CYS A 117 -3.16 -18.10 15.68
N THR A 118 -3.13 -18.68 14.47
CA THR A 118 -2.31 -19.86 14.15
C THR A 118 -0.83 -19.55 13.95
N ASN A 119 -0.52 -18.38 13.40
CA ASN A 119 0.87 -18.01 13.08
C ASN A 119 1.58 -17.24 14.20
N GLY A 120 0.91 -17.03 15.35
CA GLY A 120 1.51 -16.31 16.47
C GLY A 120 1.90 -14.86 16.14
N LEU A 121 1.14 -14.20 15.26
CA LEU A 121 1.47 -12.87 14.78
C LEU A 121 1.29 -11.80 15.86
N PRO A 122 2.08 -10.73 15.85
CA PRO A 122 2.01 -9.67 16.84
C PRO A 122 0.62 -9.02 16.88
N ARG A 123 0.17 -8.66 18.08
CA ARG A 123 -1.06 -7.87 18.24
C ARG A 123 -0.92 -6.50 17.58
N THR A 124 -1.97 -6.04 16.91
CA THR A 124 -2.00 -4.75 16.23
C THR A 124 -3.31 -4.00 16.54
N LYS A 125 -3.26 -2.67 16.44
CA LYS A 125 -4.44 -1.79 16.49
C LYS A 125 -5.05 -1.56 15.11
N ILE A 126 -4.46 -2.13 14.04
CA ILE A 126 -4.97 -2.06 12.68
C ILE A 126 -6.06 -3.13 12.54
N GLU A 127 -7.22 -2.70 12.08
CA GLU A 127 -8.47 -3.49 12.12
C GLU A 127 -8.82 -4.13 10.77
N THR A 128 -8.02 -3.87 9.72
CA THR A 128 -8.28 -4.40 8.37
C THR A 128 -7.72 -5.81 8.19
N ASP A 129 -8.40 -6.60 7.38
CA ASP A 129 -7.94 -7.90 6.89
C ASP A 129 -6.59 -7.81 6.18
N SER A 130 -6.42 -6.79 5.35
CA SER A 130 -5.23 -6.57 4.52
C SER A 130 -3.91 -6.50 5.31
N TYR A 131 -3.95 -6.06 6.59
CA TYR A 131 -2.71 -5.92 7.37
C TYR A 131 -2.06 -7.26 7.72
N ILE A 132 -2.80 -8.36 7.61
CA ILE A 132 -2.24 -9.70 7.79
C ILE A 132 -1.11 -9.98 6.78
N ALA A 133 -1.24 -9.49 5.54
CA ALA A 133 -0.22 -9.65 4.52
C ALA A 133 1.11 -9.00 4.91
N VAL A 134 1.06 -7.81 5.51
CA VAL A 134 2.26 -7.14 6.05
C VAL A 134 2.91 -8.01 7.14
N GLN A 135 2.12 -8.49 8.09
CA GLN A 135 2.63 -9.30 9.21
C GLN A 135 3.25 -10.63 8.77
N LEU A 136 2.68 -11.27 7.75
CA LEU A 136 3.23 -12.51 7.17
C LEU A 136 4.58 -12.26 6.47
N ILE A 137 4.74 -11.15 5.77
CA ILE A 137 6.03 -10.75 5.18
C ILE A 137 7.04 -10.44 6.29
N GLU A 138 6.66 -9.65 7.30
CA GLU A 138 7.52 -9.31 8.45
C GLU A 138 7.98 -10.56 9.22
N GLN A 139 7.14 -11.59 9.31
CA GLN A 139 7.49 -12.87 9.94
C GLN A 139 8.67 -13.56 9.23
N LYS A 140 8.78 -13.39 7.91
CA LYS A 140 9.91 -13.90 7.11
C LYS A 140 11.17 -13.05 7.25
N LYS A 141 11.07 -11.85 7.83
CA LYS A 141 12.17 -10.89 8.05
C LYS A 141 12.87 -10.38 6.79
N VAL A 142 12.51 -10.85 5.61
CA VAL A 142 13.07 -10.47 4.32
C VAL A 142 11.93 -10.14 3.38
N LEU A 143 12.10 -9.13 2.54
CA LEU A 143 11.19 -8.84 1.43
C LEU A 143 11.84 -9.35 0.14
N ASP A 144 11.38 -10.48 -0.34
CA ASP A 144 11.81 -11.14 -1.55
C ASP A 144 10.66 -11.96 -2.17
N PHE A 145 10.92 -12.57 -3.31
CA PHE A 145 9.93 -13.42 -3.97
C PHE A 145 9.44 -14.57 -3.06
N SER A 146 10.31 -15.14 -2.23
CA SER A 146 9.95 -16.25 -1.35
C SER A 146 8.99 -15.83 -0.25
N SER A 147 9.23 -14.66 0.37
CA SER A 147 8.35 -14.11 1.41
C SER A 147 7.01 -13.65 0.85
N LEU A 148 6.99 -13.08 -0.36
CA LEU A 148 5.76 -12.69 -1.06
C LEU A 148 4.95 -13.92 -1.49
N LYS A 149 5.60 -14.95 -2.04
CA LYS A 149 4.97 -16.22 -2.35
C LYS A 149 4.38 -16.86 -1.10
N TYR A 150 5.14 -16.94 -0.01
CA TYR A 150 4.64 -17.45 1.27
C TYR A 150 3.38 -16.70 1.72
N MET A 151 3.41 -15.38 1.72
CA MET A 151 2.25 -14.56 2.10
C MET A 151 1.04 -14.88 1.21
N ALA A 152 1.23 -14.93 -0.11
CA ALA A 152 0.15 -15.21 -1.07
C ALA A 152 -0.44 -16.61 -0.91
N GLU A 153 0.37 -17.62 -0.54
CA GLU A 153 -0.07 -19.00 -0.29
C GLU A 153 -0.80 -19.16 1.07
N GLN A 154 -0.61 -18.25 2.02
CA GLN A 154 -1.27 -18.31 3.33
C GLN A 154 -2.64 -17.63 3.33
N VAL A 155 -2.82 -16.58 2.54
CA VAL A 155 -4.06 -15.80 2.55
C VAL A 155 -5.12 -16.47 1.69
N GLU A 156 -6.38 -16.42 2.16
CA GLU A 156 -7.55 -16.92 1.43
C GLU A 156 -8.48 -15.76 1.13
N GLY A 157 -8.87 -15.62 -0.14
CA GLY A 157 -9.75 -14.55 -0.58
C GLY A 157 -9.48 -14.09 -2.01
N THR A 158 -9.93 -12.90 -2.31
CA THR A 158 -9.61 -12.21 -3.55
C THR A 158 -8.60 -11.12 -3.26
N PHE A 159 -7.53 -11.03 -4.03
CA PHE A 159 -6.54 -10.00 -3.79
C PHE A 159 -5.83 -9.56 -5.07
N ALA A 160 -5.46 -8.28 -5.07
CA ALA A 160 -4.37 -7.72 -5.82
C ALA A 160 -3.52 -6.91 -4.84
N PHE A 161 -2.28 -7.31 -4.65
CA PHE A 161 -1.33 -6.60 -3.79
C PHE A 161 -0.35 -5.80 -4.62
N THR A 162 0.01 -4.62 -4.12
CA THR A 162 1.16 -3.86 -4.59
C THR A 162 2.07 -3.59 -3.41
N VAL A 163 3.36 -3.91 -3.56
CA VAL A 163 4.39 -3.72 -2.54
C VAL A 163 5.52 -2.89 -3.11
N LEU A 164 5.93 -1.83 -2.40
CA LEU A 164 7.05 -0.94 -2.75
C LEU A 164 8.04 -0.89 -1.60
N ASP A 165 9.34 -1.14 -1.86
CA ASP A 165 10.39 -1.02 -0.87
C ASP A 165 11.19 0.30 -0.95
N GLU A 166 12.14 0.50 -0.04
CA GLU A 166 13.04 1.68 0.00
C GLU A 166 14.03 1.74 -1.18
N HIS A 167 14.20 0.64 -1.92
CA HIS A 167 15.05 0.56 -3.11
C HIS A 167 14.28 0.78 -4.42
N GLU A 168 13.03 1.22 -4.32
CA GLU A 168 12.10 1.42 -5.44
C GLU A 168 11.79 0.12 -6.23
N ASN A 169 11.97 -1.06 -5.62
CA ASN A 169 11.44 -2.28 -6.18
C ASN A 169 9.93 -2.33 -5.97
N LEU A 170 9.19 -2.65 -7.04
CA LEU A 170 7.74 -2.76 -7.04
C LEU A 170 7.34 -4.18 -7.41
N TRP A 171 6.56 -4.81 -6.55
CA TRP A 171 5.94 -6.12 -6.79
C TRP A 171 4.43 -5.98 -6.88
N ASN A 172 3.85 -6.73 -7.80
CA ASN A 172 2.40 -6.91 -7.93
C ASN A 172 2.06 -8.40 -7.89
N LEU A 173 1.05 -8.75 -7.10
CA LEU A 173 0.58 -10.13 -6.90
C LEU A 173 -0.93 -10.20 -7.07
#